data_49b1734419179dff26720cb0d4ca3fac
#
_entry.id   49b1734419179dff26720cb0d4ca3fac
#
_cell.length_a   1.000
_cell.length_b   1.000
_cell.length_c   1.000
_cell.angle_alpha   90.00
_cell.angle_beta   90.00
_cell.angle_gamma   90.00
#
_symmetry.space_group_name_H-M   'P 1'
#
loop_
_entity.id
_entity.type
_entity.pdbx_description
1 polymer ?
#
loop_
_entity_poly.entity_id
_entity_poly.type
_entity_poly.pdbx_seq_one_letter_code
_entity_poly.pdbx_strand_id
1 'polypeptide(L)'
;MAGSIAGEGAAVAEGRRGGLLIVTEDVELLDDLLRLCAAAGAEPEVHHGPPGRRGGWERAPMVLVGDDAAERCRGAGRRKGVMLVGRDQDDPDVWRRAVEIGAEYVLRLPDSESWLVDQIANAAEGVGRPAFTVGVMGGRGGSGASTLACALAVSAARSGRRTMLIDGDPLGGGIDVLLGGERAEGMRWPDFAQSKGRLGGGALEDSLPALHGLRVLSWGRDDEVVIPPQAMRAVLAAARRLGGVVVVDLPRRVDEGVAEALAQLDLGLLVVPGELRAVAAARRVAATAGMVLDDLRVVPRGPYASGLDGRWVARAIGLPLVGELPVESGLLVSQDDGTPPGGSARGPLARFCSAFWEQVAAAGDTSPVTGPPGGGAA
;
A
#
# COMPACT_ATOMS: atom_id res chain seq x y z
N MET A 1 -32.96 33.35 -44.01
CA MET A 1 -32.13 34.02 -42.96
C MET A 1 -31.49 32.98 -42.13
N ALA A 2 -30.20 32.87 -42.27
CA ALA A 2 -29.36 31.92 -41.56
C ALA A 2 -29.09 32.41 -40.14
N GLY A 3 -29.21 31.53 -39.15
CA GLY A 3 -28.78 31.74 -37.77
C GLY A 3 -27.92 30.57 -37.34
N SER A 4 -26.62 30.74 -37.51
CA SER A 4 -25.57 29.85 -37.03
C SER A 4 -25.50 29.95 -35.51
N ILE A 5 -25.57 28.84 -34.83
CA ILE A 5 -25.18 28.75 -33.41
C ILE A 5 -23.97 27.81 -33.34
N ALA A 6 -22.80 28.43 -33.23
CA ALA A 6 -21.56 27.73 -32.89
C ALA A 6 -21.64 27.31 -31.42
N GLY A 7 -21.69 26.01 -31.18
CA GLY A 7 -21.50 25.44 -29.85
C GLY A 7 -20.00 25.29 -29.56
N GLU A 8 -19.47 26.18 -28.75
CA GLU A 8 -18.14 26.02 -28.14
C GLU A 8 -18.18 24.83 -27.15
N GLY A 9 -17.66 23.73 -27.60
CA GLY A 9 -17.28 22.63 -26.72
C GLY A 9 -16.06 23.07 -25.88
N ALA A 10 -16.30 23.45 -24.63
CA ALA A 10 -15.24 23.61 -23.65
C ALA A 10 -14.61 22.25 -23.40
N ALA A 11 -13.49 21.98 -24.08
CA ALA A 11 -12.59 20.91 -23.72
C ALA A 11 -12.05 21.22 -22.32
N VAL A 12 -12.49 20.46 -21.34
CA VAL A 12 -11.89 20.42 -20.01
C VAL A 12 -10.43 20.03 -20.22
N ALA A 13 -9.52 20.98 -20.04
CA ALA A 13 -8.09 20.74 -20.04
C ALA A 13 -7.80 19.82 -18.84
N GLU A 14 -7.71 18.52 -19.08
CA GLU A 14 -7.05 17.59 -18.18
C GLU A 14 -5.63 18.12 -17.98
N GLY A 15 -5.37 18.65 -16.78
CA GLY A 15 -4.05 19.15 -16.40
C GLY A 15 -3.06 17.98 -16.52
N ARG A 16 -2.23 17.97 -17.57
CA ARG A 16 -1.09 17.07 -17.69
C ARG A 16 -0.28 17.21 -16.40
N ARG A 17 -0.32 16.18 -15.56
CA ARG A 17 0.59 16.03 -14.44
C ARG A 17 1.99 16.05 -15.03
N GLY A 18 2.91 16.88 -14.48
CA GLY A 18 4.27 16.99 -14.98
C GLY A 18 4.91 15.59 -15.01
N GLY A 19 5.58 15.24 -16.11
CA GLY A 19 6.32 14.00 -16.23
C GLY A 19 7.51 13.96 -15.28
N LEU A 20 8.08 12.76 -15.04
CA LEU A 20 9.36 12.60 -14.36
C LEU A 20 10.43 13.38 -15.13
N LEU A 21 11.33 14.08 -14.43
CA LEU A 21 12.37 14.89 -15.06
C LEU A 21 13.73 14.22 -14.90
N ILE A 22 14.46 14.08 -16.00
CA ILE A 22 15.88 13.68 -16.03
C ILE A 22 16.72 14.89 -16.45
N VAL A 23 17.80 15.17 -15.71
CA VAL A 23 18.76 16.23 -16.04
C VAL A 23 20.15 15.64 -16.09
N THR A 24 20.67 15.40 -17.29
CA THR A 24 22.03 14.89 -17.53
C THR A 24 22.47 15.17 -18.97
N GLU A 25 23.79 15.26 -19.20
CA GLU A 25 24.43 15.27 -20.53
C GLU A 25 25.24 13.99 -20.74
N ASP A 26 25.43 13.18 -19.70
CA ASP A 26 26.09 11.88 -19.84
C ASP A 26 25.18 10.91 -20.61
N VAL A 27 25.60 10.56 -21.81
CA VAL A 27 24.81 9.71 -22.73
C VAL A 27 24.61 8.31 -22.19
N GLU A 28 25.62 7.73 -21.52
CA GLU A 28 25.53 6.38 -20.97
C GLU A 28 24.60 6.35 -19.74
N LEU A 29 24.68 7.36 -18.86
CA LEU A 29 23.78 7.51 -17.73
C LEU A 29 22.34 7.76 -18.19
N LEU A 30 22.17 8.58 -19.22
CA LEU A 30 20.85 8.83 -19.80
C LEU A 30 20.21 7.55 -20.34
N ASP A 31 20.97 6.72 -21.05
CA ASP A 31 20.50 5.45 -21.61
C ASP A 31 20.05 4.49 -20.49
N ASP A 32 20.85 4.38 -19.43
CA ASP A 32 20.48 3.61 -18.22
C ASP A 32 19.18 4.14 -17.60
N LEU A 33 19.07 5.45 -17.38
CA LEU A 33 17.87 6.05 -16.77
C LEU A 33 16.63 5.90 -17.65
N LEU A 34 16.74 6.01 -18.97
CA LEU A 34 15.62 5.77 -19.90
C LEU A 34 15.18 4.30 -19.87
N ARG A 35 16.14 3.37 -19.83
CA ARG A 35 15.85 1.94 -19.65
C ARG A 35 15.10 1.66 -18.36
N LEU A 36 15.50 2.28 -17.23
CA LEU A 36 14.83 2.14 -15.95
C LEU A 36 13.44 2.79 -15.96
N CYS A 37 13.26 3.94 -16.60
CA CYS A 37 11.96 4.57 -16.81
C CYS A 37 11.02 3.67 -17.62
N ALA A 38 11.50 3.08 -18.71
CA ALA A 38 10.72 2.15 -19.52
C ALA A 38 10.31 0.90 -18.72
N ALA A 39 11.22 0.34 -17.91
CA ALA A 39 10.93 -0.76 -17.00
C ALA A 39 9.89 -0.39 -15.93
N ALA A 40 9.84 0.89 -15.55
CA ALA A 40 8.87 1.45 -14.62
C ALA A 40 7.54 1.86 -15.27
N GLY A 41 7.42 1.81 -16.60
CA GLY A 41 6.25 2.31 -17.33
C GLY A 41 6.10 3.83 -17.27
N ALA A 42 7.19 4.57 -17.15
CA ALA A 42 7.23 6.02 -17.03
C ALA A 42 7.80 6.68 -18.29
N GLU A 43 7.23 7.82 -18.69
CA GLU A 43 7.75 8.66 -19.77
C GLU A 43 8.40 9.91 -19.15
N PRO A 44 9.75 10.01 -19.12
CA PRO A 44 10.44 11.17 -18.57
C PRO A 44 10.55 12.32 -19.57
N GLU A 45 10.59 13.56 -19.05
CA GLU A 45 11.13 14.71 -19.78
C GLU A 45 12.65 14.75 -19.58
N VAL A 46 13.42 14.90 -20.64
CA VAL A 46 14.89 14.98 -20.59
C VAL A 46 15.36 16.41 -20.82
N HIS A 47 16.21 16.89 -19.92
CA HIS A 47 16.84 18.21 -20.04
C HIS A 47 18.36 18.10 -19.86
N HIS A 48 19.10 18.93 -20.60
CA HIS A 48 20.58 19.00 -20.49
C HIS A 48 21.05 20.02 -19.44
N GLY A 49 20.10 20.74 -18.79
CA GLY A 49 20.38 21.72 -17.75
C GLY A 49 19.12 22.00 -16.94
N PRO A 50 19.22 22.81 -15.86
CA PRO A 50 18.07 23.08 -15.00
C PRO A 50 16.99 23.76 -15.83
N PRO A 51 15.76 23.23 -15.86
CA PRO A 51 14.65 23.88 -16.52
C PRO A 51 14.40 25.24 -15.84
N GLY A 52 14.17 26.29 -16.65
CA GLY A 52 13.93 27.65 -16.13
C GLY A 52 12.80 27.67 -15.10
N ARG A 53 12.76 28.71 -14.22
CA ARG A 53 11.84 28.87 -13.07
C ARG A 53 10.35 28.63 -13.33
N ARG A 54 9.90 28.53 -14.57
CA ARG A 54 8.52 28.20 -15.00
C ARG A 54 8.41 26.78 -15.58
N GLY A 55 9.50 26.02 -15.62
CA GLY A 55 9.60 24.68 -16.22
C GLY A 55 9.42 23.53 -15.23
N GLY A 56 9.60 22.32 -15.73
CA GLY A 56 9.29 21.05 -15.07
C GLY A 56 9.86 20.80 -13.67
N TRP A 57 10.92 21.54 -13.23
CA TRP A 57 11.57 21.32 -11.93
C TRP A 57 10.58 21.32 -10.74
N GLU A 58 9.70 22.34 -10.63
CA GLU A 58 8.77 22.45 -9.51
C GLU A 58 7.54 21.52 -9.64
N ARG A 59 7.19 21.14 -10.88
CA ARG A 59 5.99 20.36 -11.17
C ARG A 59 6.25 18.87 -11.32
N ALA A 60 7.48 18.48 -11.62
CA ALA A 60 7.82 17.07 -11.79
C ALA A 60 7.61 16.32 -10.45
N PRO A 61 6.94 15.17 -10.42
CA PRO A 61 6.81 14.38 -9.20
C PRO A 61 8.17 13.91 -8.68
N MET A 62 9.16 13.71 -9.58
CA MET A 62 10.53 13.31 -9.26
C MET A 62 11.50 13.95 -10.25
N VAL A 63 12.70 14.28 -9.77
CA VAL A 63 13.81 14.80 -10.58
C VAL A 63 15.03 13.91 -10.37
N LEU A 64 15.54 13.32 -11.45
CA LEU A 64 16.78 12.56 -11.46
C LEU A 64 17.86 13.46 -12.05
N VAL A 65 18.84 13.82 -11.26
CA VAL A 65 19.97 14.68 -11.66
C VAL A 65 21.20 13.80 -11.81
N GLY A 66 21.77 13.80 -13.00
CA GLY A 66 23.07 13.18 -13.24
C GLY A 66 24.17 13.89 -12.49
N ASP A 67 25.15 13.15 -12.08
CA ASP A 67 26.32 13.66 -11.39
C ASP A 67 27.06 14.75 -12.17
N ASP A 68 27.13 14.58 -13.50
CA ASP A 68 27.63 15.55 -14.49
C ASP A 68 26.85 16.87 -14.49
N ALA A 69 25.55 16.84 -14.16
CA ALA A 69 24.64 17.97 -14.23
C ALA A 69 24.43 18.68 -12.89
N ALA A 70 24.91 18.09 -11.77
CA ALA A 70 24.65 18.59 -10.42
C ALA A 70 25.10 20.05 -10.23
N GLU A 71 26.26 20.42 -10.73
CA GLU A 71 26.76 21.79 -10.62
C GLU A 71 25.87 22.83 -11.32
N ARG A 72 25.32 22.45 -12.47
CA ARG A 72 24.40 23.32 -13.24
C ARG A 72 23.05 23.49 -12.52
N CYS A 73 22.67 22.52 -11.69
CA CYS A 73 21.44 22.54 -10.93
C CYS A 73 21.57 23.28 -9.59
N ARG A 74 22.73 23.82 -9.22
CA ARG A 74 22.92 24.68 -8.07
C ARG A 74 21.99 25.89 -8.14
N GLY A 75 21.18 26.10 -7.09
CA GLY A 75 20.24 27.22 -7.03
C GLY A 75 18.89 26.96 -7.71
N ALA A 76 18.64 25.79 -8.27
CA ALA A 76 17.30 25.30 -8.50
C ALA A 76 16.61 25.17 -7.13
N GLY A 77 15.37 25.63 -6.99
CA GLY A 77 14.66 25.68 -5.69
C GLY A 77 14.68 24.34 -4.98
N ARG A 78 14.91 24.34 -3.66
CA ARG A 78 14.84 23.10 -2.85
C ARG A 78 13.44 22.53 -2.87
N ARG A 79 13.34 21.25 -3.16
CA ARG A 79 12.07 20.52 -3.22
C ARG A 79 12.28 19.05 -2.84
N LYS A 80 11.19 18.35 -2.52
CA LYS A 80 11.20 16.89 -2.34
C LYS A 80 11.28 16.16 -3.68
N GLY A 81 11.78 14.93 -3.64
CA GLY A 81 11.86 14.04 -4.81
C GLY A 81 12.99 14.37 -5.76
N VAL A 82 14.08 15.04 -5.31
CA VAL A 82 15.32 15.21 -6.07
C VAL A 82 16.29 14.09 -5.70
N MET A 83 16.83 13.39 -6.70
CA MET A 83 17.81 12.33 -6.52
C MET A 83 19.05 12.61 -7.35
N LEU A 84 20.22 12.49 -6.75
CA LEU A 84 21.49 12.54 -7.46
C LEU A 84 21.86 11.12 -7.90
N VAL A 85 22.10 10.92 -9.19
CA VAL A 85 22.43 9.61 -9.77
C VAL A 85 23.78 9.66 -10.42
N GLY A 86 24.66 8.74 -10.05
CA GLY A 86 26.00 8.61 -10.63
C GLY A 86 26.38 7.17 -10.88
N ARG A 87 27.51 6.99 -11.60
CA ARG A 87 28.10 5.67 -11.92
C ARG A 87 29.44 5.46 -11.22
N ASP A 88 30.12 6.55 -10.83
CA ASP A 88 31.42 6.48 -10.18
C ASP A 88 31.28 6.09 -8.72
N GLN A 89 32.02 5.06 -8.29
CA GLN A 89 32.01 4.56 -6.91
C GLN A 89 32.94 5.34 -5.99
N ASP A 90 33.93 6.05 -6.53
CA ASP A 90 35.02 6.62 -5.76
C ASP A 90 35.01 8.16 -5.70
N ASP A 91 33.94 8.83 -6.16
CA ASP A 91 33.86 10.28 -6.13
C ASP A 91 33.62 10.83 -4.71
N PRO A 92 34.62 11.45 -4.07
CA PRO A 92 34.50 11.99 -2.72
C PRO A 92 33.58 13.20 -2.62
N ASP A 93 33.30 13.88 -3.74
CA ASP A 93 32.54 15.13 -3.80
C ASP A 93 31.03 14.91 -4.04
N VAL A 94 30.60 13.69 -4.26
CA VAL A 94 29.20 13.37 -4.58
C VAL A 94 28.23 13.88 -3.50
N TRP A 95 28.59 13.71 -2.23
CA TRP A 95 27.75 14.17 -1.11
C TRP A 95 27.65 15.69 -1.04
N ARG A 96 28.72 16.39 -1.33
CA ARG A 96 28.69 17.86 -1.39
C ARG A 96 27.75 18.34 -2.48
N ARG A 97 27.83 17.75 -3.68
CA ARG A 97 26.91 18.06 -4.80
C ARG A 97 25.47 17.74 -4.45
N ALA A 98 25.21 16.61 -3.79
CA ALA A 98 23.86 16.23 -3.35
C ALA A 98 23.25 17.29 -2.41
N VAL A 99 24.02 17.77 -1.43
CA VAL A 99 23.56 18.80 -0.50
C VAL A 99 23.29 20.13 -1.21
N GLU A 100 24.14 20.51 -2.18
CA GLU A 100 24.03 21.75 -2.93
C GLU A 100 22.75 21.82 -3.78
N ILE A 101 22.32 20.69 -4.36
CA ILE A 101 21.08 20.60 -5.15
C ILE A 101 19.86 20.22 -4.30
N GLY A 102 20.04 19.93 -3.01
CA GLY A 102 18.97 19.48 -2.13
C GLY A 102 18.45 18.08 -2.46
N ALA A 103 19.31 17.19 -2.94
CA ALA A 103 18.95 15.80 -3.20
C ALA A 103 18.61 15.07 -1.90
N GLU A 104 17.52 14.29 -1.94
CA GLU A 104 17.11 13.43 -0.82
C GLU A 104 17.93 12.13 -0.79
N TYR A 105 18.36 11.67 -1.97
CA TYR A 105 19.12 10.42 -2.14
C TYR A 105 20.29 10.61 -3.09
N VAL A 106 21.37 9.89 -2.80
CA VAL A 106 22.49 9.68 -3.73
C VAL A 106 22.44 8.22 -4.15
N LEU A 107 22.31 7.99 -5.45
CA LEU A 107 22.13 6.67 -6.02
C LEU A 107 23.30 6.32 -6.92
N ARG A 108 23.76 5.08 -6.84
CA ARG A 108 24.78 4.53 -7.72
C ARG A 108 24.21 3.43 -8.58
N LEU A 109 24.42 3.52 -9.88
CA LEU A 109 24.10 2.46 -10.82
C LEU A 109 25.32 1.57 -11.03
N PRO A 110 25.15 0.24 -11.14
CA PRO A 110 23.86 -0.46 -11.18
C PRO A 110 23.25 -0.84 -9.81
N ASP A 111 23.94 -0.61 -8.68
CA ASP A 111 23.58 -1.13 -7.35
C ASP A 111 22.15 -0.72 -6.89
N SER A 112 21.71 0.47 -7.31
CA SER A 112 20.42 1.04 -6.91
C SER A 112 19.30 0.85 -7.95
N GLU A 113 19.51 0.08 -9.04
CA GLU A 113 18.56 -0.03 -10.15
C GLU A 113 17.16 -0.49 -9.71
N SER A 114 17.09 -1.59 -8.97
CA SER A 114 15.80 -2.14 -8.53
C SER A 114 15.00 -1.15 -7.69
N TRP A 115 15.66 -0.51 -6.72
CA TRP A 115 15.05 0.51 -5.88
C TRP A 115 14.61 1.74 -6.70
N LEU A 116 15.45 2.20 -7.64
CA LEU A 116 15.15 3.36 -8.49
C LEU A 116 13.95 3.09 -9.40
N VAL A 117 13.84 1.90 -10.00
CA VAL A 117 12.67 1.49 -10.80
C VAL A 117 11.40 1.61 -9.97
N ASP A 118 11.42 1.16 -8.71
CA ASP A 118 10.25 1.27 -7.83
C ASP A 118 9.89 2.72 -7.52
N GLN A 119 10.89 3.58 -7.26
CA GLN A 119 10.64 5.01 -7.02
C GLN A 119 10.12 5.74 -8.26
N ILE A 120 10.70 5.47 -9.43
CA ILE A 120 10.23 6.03 -10.71
C ILE A 120 8.77 5.69 -10.96
N ALA A 121 8.40 4.44 -10.74
CA ALA A 121 7.03 4.00 -10.92
C ALA A 121 6.07 4.64 -9.90
N ASN A 122 6.48 4.77 -8.64
CA ASN A 122 5.70 5.48 -7.62
C ASN A 122 5.44 6.92 -8.06
N ALA A 123 6.46 7.59 -8.59
CA ALA A 123 6.36 8.95 -9.07
C ALA A 123 5.47 9.07 -10.32
N ALA A 124 5.59 8.16 -11.28
CA ALA A 124 4.81 8.13 -12.52
C ALA A 124 3.32 7.87 -12.25
N GLU A 125 3.01 6.98 -11.31
CA GLU A 125 1.64 6.70 -10.87
C GLU A 125 1.05 7.85 -10.04
N GLY A 126 1.84 8.89 -9.73
CA GLY A 126 1.40 10.07 -8.99
C GLY A 126 1.17 9.81 -7.51
N VAL A 127 1.85 8.83 -6.95
CA VAL A 127 1.71 8.43 -5.56
C VAL A 127 2.53 9.37 -4.67
N GLY A 128 1.86 10.28 -3.98
CA GLY A 128 2.50 11.17 -3.01
C GLY A 128 3.00 10.44 -1.77
N ARG A 129 2.23 9.51 -1.24
CA ARG A 129 2.56 8.65 -0.08
C ARG A 129 2.05 7.23 -0.36
N PRO A 130 2.87 6.18 -0.15
CA PRO A 130 2.41 4.80 -0.26
C PRO A 130 1.16 4.54 0.60
N ALA A 131 0.31 3.61 0.18
CA ALA A 131 -0.83 3.22 0.98
C ALA A 131 -0.38 2.67 2.34
N PHE A 132 -1.11 3.04 3.38
CA PHE A 132 -0.96 2.40 4.69
C PHE A 132 -1.56 0.99 4.64
N THR A 133 -0.78 0.00 5.01
CA THR A 133 -1.13 -1.42 4.88
C THR A 133 -1.42 -2.05 6.23
N VAL A 134 -2.61 -2.65 6.37
CA VAL A 134 -3.05 -3.34 7.59
C VAL A 134 -3.40 -4.78 7.29
N GLY A 135 -2.73 -5.73 7.94
CA GLY A 135 -3.10 -7.13 7.92
C GLY A 135 -4.02 -7.48 9.09
N VAL A 136 -5.01 -8.32 8.85
CA VAL A 136 -5.90 -8.83 9.90
C VAL A 136 -5.82 -10.34 9.93
N MET A 137 -5.54 -10.91 11.11
CA MET A 137 -5.38 -12.35 11.32
C MET A 137 -6.25 -12.83 12.47
N GLY A 138 -6.68 -14.08 12.41
CA GLY A 138 -7.39 -14.71 13.52
C GLY A 138 -6.46 -15.50 14.44
N GLY A 139 -6.57 -15.32 15.77
CA GLY A 139 -5.90 -16.18 16.75
C GLY A 139 -6.42 -17.61 16.71
N ARG A 140 -7.67 -17.83 16.24
CA ARG A 140 -8.29 -19.12 15.92
C ARG A 140 -9.30 -18.98 14.79
N GLY A 141 -9.80 -20.08 14.26
CA GLY A 141 -10.92 -20.08 13.31
C GLY A 141 -12.19 -19.49 13.95
N GLY A 142 -12.93 -18.70 13.19
CA GLY A 142 -14.16 -18.03 13.65
C GLY A 142 -13.93 -16.88 14.63
N SER A 143 -12.72 -16.33 14.71
CA SER A 143 -12.41 -15.18 15.58
C SER A 143 -13.10 -13.88 15.15
N GLY A 144 -13.48 -13.75 13.86
CA GLY A 144 -14.03 -12.55 13.25
C GLY A 144 -13.00 -11.69 12.53
N ALA A 145 -11.83 -12.24 12.16
CA ALA A 145 -10.78 -11.54 11.45
C ALA A 145 -11.28 -10.97 10.10
N SER A 146 -11.85 -11.80 9.24
CA SER A 146 -12.40 -11.39 7.93
C SER A 146 -13.50 -10.34 8.08
N THR A 147 -14.35 -10.47 9.11
CA THR A 147 -15.39 -9.47 9.45
C THR A 147 -14.74 -8.13 9.80
N LEU A 148 -13.68 -8.12 10.61
CA LEU A 148 -12.94 -6.90 10.95
C LEU A 148 -12.23 -6.32 9.74
N ALA A 149 -11.59 -7.16 8.90
CA ALA A 149 -10.93 -6.71 7.67
C ALA A 149 -11.91 -5.98 6.74
N CYS A 150 -13.09 -6.58 6.48
CA CYS A 150 -14.16 -5.94 5.72
C CYS A 150 -14.61 -4.62 6.35
N ALA A 151 -14.86 -4.59 7.65
CA ALA A 151 -15.33 -3.39 8.34
C ALA A 151 -14.32 -2.25 8.32
N LEU A 152 -13.03 -2.56 8.48
CA LEU A 152 -11.95 -1.57 8.36
C LEU A 152 -11.90 -0.97 6.95
N ALA A 153 -11.95 -1.82 5.92
CA ALA A 153 -11.94 -1.37 4.53
C ALA A 153 -13.17 -0.52 4.19
N VAL A 154 -14.38 -0.96 4.56
CA VAL A 154 -15.62 -0.21 4.36
C VAL A 154 -15.59 1.14 5.09
N SER A 155 -15.06 1.17 6.32
CA SER A 155 -14.91 2.40 7.10
C SER A 155 -13.93 3.37 6.46
N ALA A 156 -12.79 2.88 5.94
CA ALA A 156 -11.80 3.69 5.24
C ALA A 156 -12.37 4.28 3.94
N ALA A 157 -13.04 3.47 3.12
CA ALA A 157 -13.68 3.92 1.88
C ALA A 157 -14.76 4.99 2.15
N ARG A 158 -15.60 4.78 3.17
CA ARG A 158 -16.63 5.74 3.58
C ARG A 158 -16.04 7.08 4.05
N SER A 159 -14.83 7.10 4.59
CA SER A 159 -14.12 8.34 4.94
C SER A 159 -13.45 9.04 3.74
N GLY A 160 -13.72 8.57 2.51
CA GLY A 160 -13.18 9.13 1.27
C GLY A 160 -11.74 8.69 0.96
N ARG A 161 -11.19 7.70 1.68
CA ARG A 161 -9.86 7.18 1.39
C ARG A 161 -9.92 6.20 0.23
N ARG A 162 -8.98 6.28 -0.71
CA ARG A 162 -8.76 5.21 -1.69
C ARG A 162 -8.48 3.93 -0.92
N THR A 163 -9.25 2.88 -1.16
CA THR A 163 -9.19 1.68 -0.32
C THR A 163 -9.21 0.41 -1.18
N MET A 164 -8.29 -0.49 -0.87
CA MET A 164 -8.26 -1.84 -1.43
C MET A 164 -8.34 -2.87 -0.31
N LEU A 165 -9.16 -3.90 -0.51
CA LEU A 165 -9.28 -5.06 0.38
C LEU A 165 -8.82 -6.30 -0.36
N ILE A 166 -7.87 -7.02 0.23
CA ILE A 166 -7.24 -8.20 -0.35
C ILE A 166 -7.55 -9.42 0.53
N ASP A 167 -8.14 -10.44 -0.07
CA ASP A 167 -8.40 -11.75 0.56
C ASP A 167 -7.16 -12.64 0.41
N GLY A 168 -6.39 -12.77 1.46
CA GLY A 168 -5.21 -13.63 1.51
C GLY A 168 -5.47 -15.03 2.06
N ASP A 169 -6.73 -15.37 2.45
CA ASP A 169 -7.07 -16.70 2.99
C ASP A 169 -7.72 -17.59 1.92
N PRO A 170 -6.95 -18.50 1.28
CA PRO A 170 -7.47 -19.37 0.24
C PRO A 170 -8.53 -20.37 0.73
N LEU A 171 -8.59 -20.61 2.03
CA LEU A 171 -9.54 -21.53 2.66
C LEU A 171 -10.67 -20.79 3.38
N GLY A 172 -10.74 -19.48 3.22
CA GLY A 172 -11.81 -18.64 3.74
C GLY A 172 -13.13 -18.78 2.98
N GLY A 173 -14.17 -18.16 3.50
CA GLY A 173 -15.49 -18.14 2.86
C GLY A 173 -15.59 -17.18 1.67
N GLY A 174 -14.52 -16.42 1.36
CA GLY A 174 -14.49 -15.36 0.37
C GLY A 174 -14.96 -14.00 0.94
N ILE A 175 -14.09 -13.02 0.87
CA ILE A 175 -14.41 -11.65 1.32
C ILE A 175 -15.49 -11.02 0.44
N ASP A 176 -15.51 -11.33 -0.84
CA ASP A 176 -16.53 -10.86 -1.77
C ASP A 176 -17.94 -11.30 -1.34
N VAL A 177 -18.09 -12.51 -0.79
CA VAL A 177 -19.38 -12.98 -0.22
C VAL A 177 -19.78 -12.15 1.00
N LEU A 178 -18.83 -11.85 1.89
CA LEU A 178 -19.09 -10.99 3.06
C LEU A 178 -19.53 -9.56 2.67
N LEU A 179 -19.18 -9.14 1.45
CA LEU A 179 -19.54 -7.84 0.90
C LEU A 179 -20.75 -7.88 -0.04
N GLY A 180 -21.40 -9.05 -0.24
CA GLY A 180 -22.50 -9.22 -1.19
C GLY A 180 -22.08 -9.04 -2.65
N GLY A 181 -20.81 -9.28 -2.95
CA GLY A 181 -20.19 -9.07 -4.27
C GLY A 181 -19.81 -10.34 -5.03
N GLU A 182 -20.38 -11.48 -4.69
CA GLU A 182 -20.07 -12.78 -5.30
C GLU A 182 -20.29 -12.85 -6.80
N ARG A 183 -21.11 -11.93 -7.34
CA ARG A 183 -21.41 -11.81 -8.78
C ARG A 183 -20.73 -10.63 -9.45
N ALA A 184 -19.91 -9.88 -8.69
CA ALA A 184 -19.24 -8.72 -9.25
C ALA A 184 -18.18 -9.14 -10.28
N GLU A 185 -18.19 -8.49 -11.44
CA GLU A 185 -17.21 -8.71 -12.49
C GLU A 185 -15.86 -8.12 -12.11
N GLY A 186 -14.78 -8.75 -12.55
CA GLY A 186 -13.40 -8.33 -12.35
C GLY A 186 -12.47 -9.50 -12.05
N MET A 187 -11.18 -9.22 -12.06
CA MET A 187 -10.12 -10.22 -11.83
C MET A 187 -10.13 -10.76 -10.40
N ARG A 188 -9.65 -11.98 -10.26
CA ARG A 188 -9.52 -12.75 -9.03
C ARG A 188 -8.09 -13.27 -8.89
N TRP A 189 -7.74 -13.89 -7.76
CA TRP A 189 -6.39 -14.40 -7.52
C TRP A 189 -5.83 -15.30 -8.64
N PRO A 190 -6.59 -16.21 -9.27
CA PRO A 190 -6.06 -17.02 -10.36
C PRO A 190 -5.52 -16.21 -11.55
N ASP A 191 -6.11 -15.05 -11.83
CA ASP A 191 -5.67 -14.18 -12.92
C ASP A 191 -4.29 -13.55 -12.64
N PHE A 192 -3.93 -13.38 -11.37
CA PHE A 192 -2.65 -12.84 -10.94
C PHE A 192 -1.58 -13.91 -10.65
N ALA A 193 -1.99 -15.15 -10.38
CA ALA A 193 -1.07 -16.24 -10.04
C ALA A 193 -0.04 -16.53 -11.14
N GLN A 194 -0.42 -16.31 -12.40
CA GLN A 194 0.44 -16.53 -13.57
C GLN A 194 1.11 -15.24 -14.09
N SER A 195 0.83 -14.10 -13.48
CA SER A 195 1.39 -12.82 -13.91
C SER A 195 2.89 -12.79 -13.75
N LYS A 196 3.62 -12.62 -14.86
CA LYS A 196 5.07 -12.45 -14.88
C LYS A 196 5.39 -10.98 -15.11
N GLY A 197 6.20 -10.39 -14.23
CA GLY A 197 6.66 -9.02 -14.36
C GLY A 197 5.99 -8.06 -13.38
N ARG A 198 6.20 -6.76 -13.62
CA ARG A 198 5.68 -5.70 -12.76
C ARG A 198 4.20 -5.46 -13.02
N LEU A 199 3.41 -5.43 -11.94
CA LEU A 199 2.00 -5.05 -11.98
C LEU A 199 1.88 -3.54 -11.72
N GLY A 200 1.27 -2.78 -12.65
CA GLY A 200 0.96 -1.36 -12.45
C GLY A 200 -0.19 -1.18 -11.46
N GLY A 201 -0.10 -0.17 -10.59
CA GLY A 201 -1.13 0.08 -9.58
C GLY A 201 -2.47 0.42 -10.22
N GLY A 202 -2.49 1.33 -11.21
CA GLY A 202 -3.71 1.69 -11.95
C GLY A 202 -4.35 0.49 -12.66
N ALA A 203 -3.55 -0.33 -13.34
CA ALA A 203 -4.03 -1.54 -14.01
C ALA A 203 -4.63 -2.55 -13.01
N LEU A 204 -4.01 -2.70 -11.83
CA LEU A 204 -4.57 -3.51 -10.75
C LEU A 204 -5.93 -2.96 -10.31
N GLU A 205 -6.01 -1.67 -9.99
CA GLU A 205 -7.24 -1.04 -9.50
C GLU A 205 -8.39 -1.17 -10.51
N ASP A 206 -8.12 -0.92 -11.79
CA ASP A 206 -9.12 -0.96 -12.86
C ASP A 206 -9.63 -2.37 -13.15
N SER A 207 -8.77 -3.39 -12.90
CA SER A 207 -9.12 -4.80 -13.12
C SER A 207 -9.97 -5.40 -12.00
N LEU A 208 -9.97 -4.82 -10.80
CA LEU A 208 -10.65 -5.38 -9.63
C LEU A 208 -12.11 -4.94 -9.51
N PRO A 209 -12.99 -5.80 -8.97
CA PRO A 209 -14.35 -5.42 -8.61
C PRO A 209 -14.41 -4.21 -7.70
N ALA A 210 -15.37 -3.32 -7.96
CA ALA A 210 -15.68 -2.20 -7.08
C ALA A 210 -16.93 -2.53 -6.25
N LEU A 211 -16.77 -2.60 -4.92
CA LEU A 211 -17.84 -2.89 -3.97
C LEU A 211 -17.82 -1.85 -2.85
N HIS A 212 -18.95 -1.25 -2.51
CA HIS A 212 -19.07 -0.28 -1.40
C HIS A 212 -18.02 0.84 -1.41
N GLY A 213 -17.56 1.26 -2.59
CA GLY A 213 -16.56 2.32 -2.73
C GLY A 213 -15.11 1.88 -2.53
N LEU A 214 -14.84 0.58 -2.46
CA LEU A 214 -13.48 0.01 -2.37
C LEU A 214 -13.23 -1.00 -3.50
N ARG A 215 -11.97 -1.29 -3.78
CA ARG A 215 -11.55 -2.35 -4.70
C ARG A 215 -11.29 -3.64 -3.92
N VAL A 216 -11.72 -4.77 -4.46
CA VAL A 216 -11.67 -6.06 -3.78
C VAL A 216 -10.94 -7.09 -4.63
N LEU A 217 -9.86 -7.66 -4.11
CA LEU A 217 -9.25 -8.86 -4.65
C LEU A 217 -9.65 -10.05 -3.79
N SER A 218 -10.41 -10.96 -4.33
CA SER A 218 -10.84 -12.19 -3.67
C SER A 218 -10.57 -13.41 -4.55
N TRP A 219 -11.07 -14.56 -4.13
CA TRP A 219 -10.87 -15.84 -4.80
C TRP A 219 -11.91 -16.05 -5.90
N GLY A 220 -11.53 -16.85 -6.91
CA GLY A 220 -12.48 -17.45 -7.84
C GLY A 220 -13.34 -18.51 -7.15
N ARG A 221 -14.20 -19.16 -7.95
CA ARG A 221 -14.98 -20.33 -7.49
C ARG A 221 -14.34 -21.65 -7.94
N ASP A 222 -13.11 -21.54 -8.47
CA ASP A 222 -12.30 -22.66 -8.95
C ASP A 222 -11.53 -23.32 -7.81
N ASP A 223 -10.96 -24.51 -8.07
CA ASP A 223 -10.27 -25.32 -7.06
C ASP A 223 -8.82 -24.84 -6.75
N GLU A 224 -8.37 -23.73 -7.31
CA GLU A 224 -7.01 -23.23 -7.08
C GLU A 224 -6.92 -22.50 -5.75
N VAL A 225 -6.13 -23.04 -4.83
CA VAL A 225 -6.09 -22.62 -3.41
C VAL A 225 -4.70 -22.14 -2.96
N VAL A 226 -3.84 -21.72 -3.87
CA VAL A 226 -2.47 -21.27 -3.55
C VAL A 226 -2.16 -19.92 -4.18
N ILE A 227 -1.72 -18.98 -3.36
CA ILE A 227 -1.14 -17.72 -3.85
C ILE A 227 0.38 -17.90 -3.95
N PRO A 228 0.98 -17.84 -5.15
CA PRO A 228 2.42 -17.81 -5.27
C PRO A 228 2.99 -16.59 -4.52
N PRO A 229 4.11 -16.74 -3.78
CA PRO A 229 4.72 -15.62 -3.04
C PRO A 229 5.00 -14.41 -3.92
N GLN A 230 5.42 -14.64 -5.16
CA GLN A 230 5.69 -13.60 -6.15
C GLN A 230 4.42 -12.82 -6.55
N ALA A 231 3.28 -13.50 -6.67
CA ALA A 231 2.00 -12.86 -6.97
C ALA A 231 1.53 -11.99 -5.79
N MET A 232 1.63 -12.49 -4.56
CA MET A 232 1.33 -11.71 -3.35
C MET A 232 2.21 -10.47 -3.28
N ARG A 233 3.53 -10.62 -3.49
CA ARG A 233 4.48 -9.50 -3.52
C ARG A 233 4.10 -8.46 -4.56
N ALA A 234 3.83 -8.89 -5.81
CA ALA A 234 3.52 -7.99 -6.93
C ALA A 234 2.21 -7.22 -6.70
N VAL A 235 1.16 -7.91 -6.24
CA VAL A 235 -0.14 -7.31 -5.93
C VAL A 235 -0.03 -6.28 -4.81
N LEU A 236 0.61 -6.61 -3.69
CA LEU A 236 0.76 -5.68 -2.57
C LEU A 236 1.63 -4.48 -2.94
N ALA A 237 2.73 -4.69 -3.65
CA ALA A 237 3.56 -3.60 -4.13
C ALA A 237 2.77 -2.66 -5.07
N ALA A 238 1.94 -3.21 -5.98
CA ALA A 238 1.07 -2.42 -6.84
C ALA A 238 0.01 -1.65 -6.05
N ALA A 239 -0.66 -2.32 -5.10
CA ALA A 239 -1.67 -1.71 -4.23
C ALA A 239 -1.09 -0.57 -3.38
N ARG A 240 0.10 -0.76 -2.80
CA ARG A 240 0.79 0.28 -2.01
C ARG A 240 1.08 1.54 -2.82
N ARG A 241 1.47 1.39 -4.09
CA ARG A 241 1.74 2.53 -4.99
C ARG A 241 0.52 3.41 -5.26
N LEU A 242 -0.68 2.88 -5.12
CA LEU A 242 -1.92 3.64 -5.32
C LEU A 242 -2.17 4.70 -4.24
N GLY A 243 -1.48 4.63 -3.11
CA GLY A 243 -1.77 5.45 -1.94
C GLY A 243 -3.07 5.05 -1.24
N GLY A 244 -3.43 5.80 -0.20
CA GLY A 244 -4.63 5.50 0.57
C GLY A 244 -4.43 4.37 1.58
N VAL A 245 -5.26 3.33 1.53
CA VAL A 245 -5.29 2.22 2.50
C VAL A 245 -5.40 0.88 1.79
N VAL A 246 -4.61 -0.10 2.22
CA VAL A 246 -4.74 -1.50 1.85
C VAL A 246 -5.03 -2.32 3.11
N VAL A 247 -6.12 -3.07 3.11
CA VAL A 247 -6.44 -4.02 4.17
C VAL A 247 -6.29 -5.43 3.61
N VAL A 248 -5.59 -6.30 4.33
CA VAL A 248 -5.33 -7.68 3.92
C VAL A 248 -5.91 -8.63 4.97
N ASP A 249 -6.87 -9.45 4.58
CA ASP A 249 -7.33 -10.58 5.40
C ASP A 249 -6.35 -11.73 5.24
N LEU A 250 -5.79 -12.23 6.32
CA LEU A 250 -4.74 -13.23 6.30
C LEU A 250 -5.12 -14.50 7.07
N PRO A 251 -4.79 -15.68 6.54
CA PRO A 251 -4.96 -16.92 7.28
C PRO A 251 -4.04 -16.94 8.50
N ARG A 252 -4.43 -17.71 9.51
CA ARG A 252 -3.60 -17.92 10.71
C ARG A 252 -2.35 -18.77 10.50
N ARG A 253 -2.27 -19.48 9.37
CA ARG A 253 -1.08 -20.26 8.97
C ARG A 253 -0.20 -19.36 8.11
N VAL A 254 1.01 -19.17 8.55
CA VAL A 254 2.01 -18.40 7.81
C VAL A 254 2.77 -19.37 6.89
N ASP A 255 2.42 -19.34 5.62
CA ASP A 255 3.19 -19.93 4.52
C ASP A 255 4.04 -18.85 3.83
N GLU A 256 4.71 -19.19 2.73
CA GLU A 256 5.57 -18.25 2.00
C GLU A 256 4.79 -17.05 1.43
N GLY A 257 3.57 -17.26 0.94
CA GLY A 257 2.73 -16.17 0.42
C GLY A 257 2.30 -15.21 1.53
N VAL A 258 1.90 -15.73 2.68
CA VAL A 258 1.55 -14.94 3.87
C VAL A 258 2.77 -14.24 4.45
N ALA A 259 3.95 -14.87 4.45
CA ALA A 259 5.18 -14.22 4.89
C ALA A 259 5.53 -13.01 4.00
N GLU A 260 5.37 -13.13 2.68
CA GLU A 260 5.52 -12.01 1.75
C GLU A 260 4.51 -10.87 2.02
N ALA A 261 3.28 -11.22 2.39
CA ALA A 261 2.30 -10.22 2.80
C ALA A 261 2.74 -9.52 4.09
N LEU A 262 3.08 -10.28 5.14
CA LEU A 262 3.50 -9.75 6.43
C LEU A 262 4.71 -8.79 6.31
N ALA A 263 5.67 -9.11 5.45
CA ALA A 263 6.84 -8.27 5.19
C ALA A 263 6.52 -6.90 4.57
N GLN A 264 5.34 -6.74 3.99
CA GLN A 264 4.91 -5.49 3.36
C GLN A 264 3.84 -4.73 4.17
N LEU A 265 3.45 -5.24 5.34
CA LEU A 265 2.48 -4.56 6.20
C LEU A 265 3.15 -3.52 7.08
N ASP A 266 2.44 -2.40 7.28
CA ASP A 266 2.81 -1.38 8.27
C ASP A 266 2.28 -1.74 9.67
N LEU A 267 1.19 -2.55 9.73
CA LEU A 267 0.54 -2.96 10.98
C LEU A 267 -0.20 -4.29 10.83
N GLY A 268 -0.11 -5.17 11.81
CA GLY A 268 -0.94 -6.37 11.93
C GLY A 268 -1.92 -6.31 13.09
N LEU A 269 -3.12 -6.83 12.88
CA LEU A 269 -4.15 -6.97 13.89
C LEU A 269 -4.48 -8.44 14.13
N LEU A 270 -4.28 -8.91 15.35
CA LEU A 270 -4.60 -10.29 15.76
C LEU A 270 -5.91 -10.30 16.55
N VAL A 271 -6.97 -10.84 15.94
CA VAL A 271 -8.31 -10.94 16.58
C VAL A 271 -8.38 -12.17 17.44
N VAL A 272 -8.65 -12.00 18.74
CA VAL A 272 -8.60 -13.07 19.72
C VAL A 272 -9.88 -13.14 20.57
N PRO A 273 -10.68 -14.20 20.45
CA PRO A 273 -11.80 -14.44 21.34
C PRO A 273 -11.35 -14.60 22.81
N GLY A 274 -12.17 -14.12 23.74
CA GLY A 274 -11.92 -14.10 25.19
C GLY A 274 -11.99 -15.47 25.88
N GLU A 275 -11.36 -16.49 25.29
CA GLU A 275 -11.34 -17.86 25.75
C GLU A 275 -9.90 -18.35 25.94
N LEU A 276 -9.60 -19.12 26.99
CA LEU A 276 -8.25 -19.61 27.28
C LEU A 276 -7.61 -20.38 26.10
N ARG A 277 -8.40 -21.23 25.43
CA ARG A 277 -7.91 -21.97 24.25
C ARG A 277 -7.61 -21.07 23.07
N ALA A 278 -8.40 -20.01 22.87
CA ALA A 278 -8.15 -19.03 21.82
C ALA A 278 -6.88 -18.23 22.10
N VAL A 279 -6.67 -17.81 23.34
CA VAL A 279 -5.44 -17.11 23.78
C VAL A 279 -4.21 -17.99 23.59
N ALA A 280 -4.28 -19.28 23.98
CA ALA A 280 -3.18 -20.21 23.79
C ALA A 280 -2.83 -20.45 22.30
N ALA A 281 -3.85 -20.51 21.43
CA ALA A 281 -3.63 -20.60 19.98
C ALA A 281 -3.06 -19.30 19.41
N ALA A 282 -3.61 -18.16 19.82
CA ALA A 282 -3.18 -16.82 19.39
C ALA A 282 -1.70 -16.53 19.70
N ARG A 283 -1.20 -16.99 20.84
CA ARG A 283 0.24 -16.88 21.18
C ARG A 283 1.14 -17.54 20.14
N ARG A 284 0.74 -18.66 19.56
CA ARG A 284 1.51 -19.32 18.51
C ARG A 284 1.48 -18.54 17.20
N VAL A 285 0.29 -18.03 16.83
CA VAL A 285 0.14 -17.17 15.65
C VAL A 285 0.97 -15.90 15.82
N ALA A 286 0.89 -15.25 16.99
CA ALA A 286 1.67 -14.06 17.31
C ALA A 286 3.19 -14.30 17.21
N ALA A 287 3.67 -15.42 17.75
CA ALA A 287 5.09 -15.79 17.68
C ALA A 287 5.57 -15.98 16.24
N THR A 288 4.75 -16.62 15.39
CA THR A 288 5.12 -16.87 13.99
C THR A 288 5.05 -15.58 13.16
N ALA A 289 3.97 -14.81 13.28
CA ALA A 289 3.81 -13.55 12.56
C ALA A 289 4.84 -12.49 12.98
N GLY A 290 5.16 -12.42 14.27
CA GLY A 290 6.15 -11.49 14.84
C GLY A 290 7.59 -11.78 14.45
N MET A 291 7.90 -12.92 13.77
CA MET A 291 9.21 -13.14 13.15
C MET A 291 9.41 -12.31 11.88
N VAL A 292 8.33 -11.79 11.29
CA VAL A 292 8.37 -11.10 9.99
C VAL A 292 7.81 -9.68 10.13
N LEU A 293 6.76 -9.49 10.95
CA LEU A 293 6.05 -8.22 11.11
C LEU A 293 6.40 -7.60 12.46
N ASP A 294 6.96 -6.39 12.44
CA ASP A 294 7.42 -5.68 13.65
C ASP A 294 6.26 -5.12 14.50
N ASP A 295 5.23 -4.52 13.87
CA ASP A 295 4.09 -3.95 14.59
C ASP A 295 2.87 -4.87 14.50
N LEU A 296 2.77 -5.81 15.42
CA LEU A 296 1.62 -6.67 15.60
C LEU A 296 0.87 -6.29 16.88
N ARG A 297 -0.45 -6.07 16.78
CA ARG A 297 -1.29 -5.66 17.90
C ARG A 297 -2.47 -6.59 18.06
N VAL A 298 -3.04 -6.68 19.29
CA VAL A 298 -4.17 -7.56 19.57
C VAL A 298 -5.48 -6.78 19.64
N VAL A 299 -6.52 -7.42 19.09
CA VAL A 299 -7.91 -6.99 19.13
C VAL A 299 -8.72 -8.10 19.82
N PRO A 300 -8.88 -8.07 21.14
CA PRO A 300 -9.69 -9.04 21.85
C PRO A 300 -11.17 -8.90 21.48
N ARG A 301 -11.89 -10.03 21.52
CA ARG A 301 -13.33 -10.09 21.23
C ARG A 301 -14.06 -10.86 22.32
N GLY A 302 -15.10 -10.23 22.89
CA GLY A 302 -16.03 -10.91 23.79
C GLY A 302 -16.97 -11.90 23.07
N PRO A 303 -17.76 -12.68 23.83
CA PRO A 303 -17.79 -12.67 25.28
C PRO A 303 -16.53 -13.26 25.90
N TYR A 304 -16.21 -12.82 27.13
CA TYR A 304 -15.03 -13.30 27.84
C TYR A 304 -15.42 -14.43 28.82
N ALA A 305 -14.54 -15.42 28.90
CA ALA A 305 -14.64 -16.42 29.98
C ALA A 305 -14.44 -15.75 31.35
N SER A 306 -14.99 -16.36 32.40
CA SER A 306 -14.94 -15.81 33.76
C SER A 306 -13.51 -15.45 34.19
N GLY A 307 -13.34 -14.23 34.68
CA GLY A 307 -12.05 -13.70 35.11
C GLY A 307 -11.12 -13.20 33.95
N LEU A 308 -11.59 -13.22 32.73
CA LEU A 308 -10.85 -12.64 31.59
C LEU A 308 -11.45 -11.29 31.20
N ASP A 309 -10.58 -10.42 30.67
CA ASP A 309 -10.93 -9.17 29.98
C ASP A 309 -9.95 -8.93 28.82
N GLY A 310 -10.20 -7.92 28.02
CA GLY A 310 -9.34 -7.59 26.87
C GLY A 310 -7.91 -7.26 27.28
N ARG A 311 -7.71 -6.60 28.42
CA ARG A 311 -6.37 -6.27 28.93
C ARG A 311 -5.62 -7.52 29.38
N TRP A 312 -6.32 -8.47 30.00
CA TRP A 312 -5.75 -9.76 30.35
C TRP A 312 -5.28 -10.51 29.10
N VAL A 313 -6.13 -10.56 28.05
CA VAL A 313 -5.80 -11.20 26.76
C VAL A 313 -4.53 -10.56 26.17
N ALA A 314 -4.46 -9.25 26.13
CA ALA A 314 -3.30 -8.52 25.61
C ALA A 314 -2.01 -8.87 26.37
N ARG A 315 -2.05 -8.82 27.70
CA ARG A 315 -0.90 -9.21 28.55
C ARG A 315 -0.52 -10.67 28.38
N ALA A 316 -1.50 -11.57 28.28
CA ALA A 316 -1.24 -13.01 28.16
C ALA A 316 -0.57 -13.36 26.82
N ILE A 317 -0.86 -12.61 25.76
CA ILE A 317 -0.22 -12.78 24.43
C ILE A 317 1.11 -12.02 24.36
N GLY A 318 1.23 -10.91 25.08
CA GLY A 318 2.43 -10.05 25.05
C GLY A 318 2.40 -9.02 23.92
N LEU A 319 1.22 -8.63 23.43
CA LEU A 319 1.04 -7.65 22.35
C LEU A 319 0.32 -6.38 22.83
N PRO A 320 0.57 -5.22 22.20
CA PRO A 320 -0.16 -4.00 22.47
C PRO A 320 -1.66 -4.17 22.15
N LEU A 321 -2.51 -3.61 23.01
CA LEU A 321 -3.96 -3.61 22.84
C LEU A 321 -4.40 -2.45 21.95
N VAL A 322 -5.14 -2.72 20.88
CA VAL A 322 -5.80 -1.69 20.04
C VAL A 322 -7.10 -1.24 20.68
N GLY A 323 -7.91 -2.19 21.10
CA GLY A 323 -9.24 -2.01 21.66
C GLY A 323 -10.00 -3.33 21.60
N GLU A 324 -11.17 -3.39 22.23
CA GLU A 324 -12.02 -4.59 22.21
C GLU A 324 -12.96 -4.55 21.02
N LEU A 325 -12.99 -5.62 20.22
CA LEU A 325 -13.90 -5.73 19.09
C LEU A 325 -15.34 -5.82 19.59
N PRO A 326 -16.19 -4.85 19.24
CA PRO A 326 -17.55 -4.83 19.73
C PRO A 326 -18.40 -5.94 19.10
N VAL A 327 -19.42 -6.37 19.81
CA VAL A 327 -20.47 -7.23 19.27
C VAL A 327 -21.41 -6.38 18.43
N GLU A 328 -21.61 -6.75 17.17
CA GLU A 328 -22.62 -6.16 16.29
C GLU A 328 -23.83 -7.12 16.22
N SER A 329 -24.94 -6.71 16.82
CA SER A 329 -26.17 -7.49 16.78
C SER A 329 -26.75 -7.51 15.38
N GLY A 330 -27.16 -8.66 14.90
CA GLY A 330 -27.79 -8.81 13.58
C GLY A 330 -26.80 -8.83 12.40
N LEU A 331 -25.49 -8.94 12.67
CA LEU A 331 -24.46 -8.96 11.60
C LEU A 331 -24.75 -10.02 10.53
N LEU A 332 -25.16 -11.23 10.89
CA LEU A 332 -25.49 -12.30 9.94
C LEU A 332 -26.72 -11.94 9.09
N VAL A 333 -27.77 -11.39 9.71
CA VAL A 333 -28.98 -10.96 9.00
C VAL A 333 -28.66 -9.81 8.04
N SER A 334 -27.81 -8.87 8.45
CA SER A 334 -27.40 -7.76 7.60
C SER A 334 -26.57 -8.21 6.40
N GLN A 335 -25.81 -9.29 6.53
CA GLN A 335 -25.06 -9.89 5.42
C GLN A 335 -26.00 -10.54 4.39
N ASP A 336 -27.05 -11.22 4.84
CA ASP A 336 -28.07 -11.78 3.96
C ASP A 336 -28.79 -10.69 3.14
N ASP A 337 -28.92 -9.48 3.69
CA ASP A 337 -29.47 -8.30 3.02
C ASP A 337 -28.43 -7.54 2.17
N GLY A 338 -27.21 -8.05 2.01
CA GLY A 338 -26.12 -7.41 1.26
C GLY A 338 -25.48 -6.20 1.96
N THR A 339 -25.77 -5.99 3.24
CA THR A 339 -25.11 -4.93 4.02
C THR A 339 -23.75 -5.41 4.52
N PRO A 340 -22.65 -4.76 4.16
CA PRO A 340 -21.32 -5.22 4.55
C PRO A 340 -21.05 -5.03 6.05
N PRO A 341 -20.10 -5.79 6.64
CA PRO A 341 -19.63 -5.54 7.99
C PRO A 341 -19.20 -4.08 8.19
N GLY A 342 -19.68 -3.44 9.23
CA GLY A 342 -19.42 -2.00 9.47
C GLY A 342 -20.15 -1.05 8.51
N GLY A 343 -21.06 -1.54 7.67
CA GLY A 343 -21.87 -0.73 6.73
C GLY A 343 -22.78 0.27 7.44
N SER A 344 -23.32 -0.08 8.61
CA SER A 344 -24.07 0.86 9.44
C SER A 344 -23.13 1.91 10.06
N ALA A 345 -23.19 3.16 9.56
CA ALA A 345 -22.30 4.24 10.02
C ALA A 345 -22.35 4.52 11.52
N ARG A 346 -23.48 4.20 12.18
CA ARG A 346 -23.70 4.37 13.62
C ARG A 346 -23.52 3.07 14.40
N GLY A 347 -23.23 1.97 13.75
CA GLY A 347 -23.01 0.66 14.38
C GLY A 347 -21.76 0.64 15.26
N PRO A 348 -21.73 -0.24 16.26
CA PRO A 348 -20.58 -0.35 17.16
C PRO A 348 -19.27 -0.67 16.40
N LEU A 349 -19.34 -1.57 15.42
CA LEU A 349 -18.19 -1.98 14.61
C LEU A 349 -17.67 -0.81 13.75
N ALA A 350 -18.58 -0.03 13.13
CA ALA A 350 -18.19 1.14 12.36
C ALA A 350 -17.50 2.21 13.23
N ARG A 351 -18.00 2.45 14.46
CA ARG A 351 -17.35 3.39 15.39
C ARG A 351 -15.96 2.91 15.81
N PHE A 352 -15.81 1.61 16.09
CA PHE A 352 -14.52 1.01 16.39
C PHE A 352 -13.52 1.24 15.23
N CYS A 353 -13.92 0.95 14.00
CA CYS A 353 -13.07 1.15 12.81
C CYS A 353 -12.74 2.62 12.58
N SER A 354 -13.69 3.55 12.79
CA SER A 354 -13.41 4.98 12.65
C SER A 354 -12.38 5.47 13.66
N ALA A 355 -12.54 5.10 14.93
CA ALA A 355 -11.57 5.43 15.98
C ALA A 355 -10.18 4.83 15.72
N PHE A 356 -10.11 3.61 15.18
CA PHE A 356 -8.87 2.99 14.75
C PHE A 356 -8.18 3.83 13.66
N TRP A 357 -8.90 4.25 12.62
CA TRP A 357 -8.32 5.06 11.55
C TRP A 357 -7.88 6.46 12.00
N GLU A 358 -8.55 7.05 12.98
CA GLU A 358 -8.14 8.31 13.61
C GLU A 358 -6.82 8.15 14.37
N GLN A 359 -6.65 7.06 15.11
CA GLN A 359 -5.40 6.75 15.81
C GLN A 359 -4.23 6.53 14.84
N VAL A 360 -4.46 5.80 13.74
CA VAL A 360 -3.46 5.57 12.68
C VAL A 360 -3.04 6.89 12.03
N ALA A 361 -4.00 7.77 11.73
CA ALA A 361 -3.71 9.08 11.14
C ALA A 361 -2.86 9.95 12.08
N ALA A 362 -3.20 9.99 13.37
CA ALA A 362 -2.45 10.73 14.38
C ALA A 362 -1.01 10.20 14.55
N ALA A 363 -0.80 8.88 14.46
CA ALA A 363 0.53 8.28 14.54
C ALA A 363 1.36 8.53 13.27
N GLY A 364 0.73 8.58 12.10
CA GLY A 364 1.39 8.78 10.82
C GLY A 364 1.98 10.18 10.59
N ASP A 365 1.51 11.19 11.31
CA ASP A 365 2.07 12.55 11.28
C ASP A 365 3.40 12.67 12.06
N THR A 366 3.77 11.66 12.82
CA THR A 366 4.94 11.68 13.72
C THR A 366 6.12 10.78 13.31
N SER A 367 5.98 9.97 12.23
CA SER A 367 7.03 9.02 11.82
C SER A 367 7.98 9.60 10.76
N PRO A 368 9.32 9.49 10.94
CA PRO A 368 10.27 9.85 9.89
C PRO A 368 10.24 8.84 8.73
N VAL A 369 10.40 9.35 7.52
CA VAL A 369 10.54 8.53 6.30
C VAL A 369 11.80 7.67 6.42
N THR A 370 11.65 6.35 6.45
CA THR A 370 12.79 5.42 6.40
C THR A 370 13.45 5.47 5.02
N GLY A 371 14.73 5.84 4.99
CA GLY A 371 15.57 5.81 3.79
C GLY A 371 15.94 4.38 3.35
N PRO A 372 16.59 4.22 2.19
CA PRO A 372 17.01 2.93 1.69
C PRO A 372 17.94 2.20 2.67
N PRO A 373 17.94 0.86 2.70
CA PRO A 373 18.87 0.11 3.54
C PRO A 373 20.29 0.51 3.21
N GLY A 374 20.98 1.10 4.18
CA GLY A 374 22.37 1.51 4.03
C GLY A 374 23.21 0.29 3.73
N GLY A 375 23.92 0.31 2.60
CA GLY A 375 24.94 -0.68 2.30
C GLY A 375 25.96 -0.67 3.44
N GLY A 376 26.01 -1.79 4.18
CA GLY A 376 26.96 -1.98 5.27
C GLY A 376 28.38 -1.84 4.72
N ALA A 377 29.12 -0.90 5.28
CA ALA A 377 30.57 -0.87 5.13
C ALA A 377 31.13 -2.11 5.84
N ALA A 378 31.82 -2.94 5.09
CA ALA A 378 32.78 -3.91 5.61
C ALA A 378 34.18 -3.38 5.29
#